data_6665c80262f13f3a41b5912cfce863a3
#
_entry.id   6665c80262f13f3a41b5912cfce863a3
#
_cell.length_a   1.000
_cell.length_b   1.000
_cell.length_c   1.000
_cell.angle_alpha   90.00
_cell.angle_beta   90.00
_cell.angle_gamma   90.00
#
_symmetry.space_group_name_H-M   'P 1'
#
loop_
_entity.id
_entity.type
_entity.pdbx_description
1 polymer ?
#
loop_
_entity_poly.entity_id
_entity_poly.type
_entity_poly.pdbx_seq_one_letter_code
_entity_poly.pdbx_strand_id
1 'polypeptide(L)'
;MSWETISFVNRSKNRKLILFKIVKPITPTALSKELNLHRSVISRSLLDLEKQGIVSCLNPESKKERYYKVTKKGEELKRKIQKL
;
A
#
# COMPACT_ATOMS: atom_id res chain seq x y z
N MET A 1 -1.61 -9.61 -15.14
CA MET A 1 -1.13 -9.60 -13.75
C MET A 1 -1.13 -11.02 -13.21
N SER A 2 -0.09 -11.42 -12.52
CA SER A 2 0.02 -12.77 -12.04
C SER A 2 -0.87 -13.02 -10.82
N TRP A 3 -1.33 -14.25 -10.70
CA TRP A 3 -2.10 -14.69 -9.54
C TRP A 3 -1.30 -14.54 -8.25
N GLU A 4 0.02 -14.68 -8.34
CA GLU A 4 0.91 -14.55 -7.18
C GLU A 4 0.83 -13.17 -6.55
N THR A 5 0.75 -12.12 -7.36
CA THR A 5 0.65 -10.75 -6.86
C THR A 5 -0.69 -10.53 -6.15
N ILE A 6 -1.77 -11.08 -6.72
CA ILE A 6 -3.09 -10.99 -6.11
C ILE A 6 -3.10 -11.72 -4.77
N SER A 7 -2.53 -12.93 -4.74
CA SER A 7 -2.43 -13.73 -3.53
C SER A 7 -1.58 -13.05 -2.45
N PHE A 8 -0.48 -12.41 -2.88
CA PHE A 8 0.40 -11.68 -1.97
C PHE A 8 -0.36 -10.64 -1.14
N VAL A 9 -1.24 -9.89 -1.79
CA VAL A 9 -2.05 -8.88 -1.09
C VAL A 9 -3.17 -9.53 -0.28
N ASN A 10 -3.88 -10.50 -0.88
CA ASN A 10 -5.01 -11.13 -0.22
C ASN A 10 -4.65 -11.94 1.03
N ARG A 11 -3.42 -12.44 1.12
CA ARG A 11 -2.98 -13.21 2.28
C ARG A 11 -2.72 -12.34 3.51
N SER A 12 -2.62 -11.04 3.34
CA SER A 12 -2.38 -10.14 4.46
C SER A 12 -3.50 -9.13 4.57
N LYS A 13 -4.26 -9.22 5.64
CA LYS A 13 -5.33 -8.27 5.93
C LYS A 13 -4.80 -6.83 5.95
N ASN A 14 -3.61 -6.64 6.54
CA ASN A 14 -3.02 -5.31 6.65
C ASN A 14 -2.60 -4.75 5.30
N ARG A 15 -1.98 -5.57 4.45
CA ARG A 15 -1.62 -5.13 3.09
C ARG A 15 -2.85 -4.69 2.31
N LYS A 16 -3.91 -5.48 2.41
CA LYS A 16 -5.16 -5.20 1.70
C LYS A 16 -5.80 -3.91 2.21
N LEU A 17 -5.90 -3.75 3.53
CA LEU A 17 -6.46 -2.55 4.13
C LEU A 17 -5.68 -1.30 3.71
N ILE A 18 -4.36 -1.36 3.77
CA ILE A 18 -3.51 -0.24 3.42
C ILE A 18 -3.66 0.11 1.94
N LEU A 19 -3.60 -0.89 1.08
CA LEU A 19 -3.73 -0.67 -0.36
C LEU A 19 -5.05 0.04 -0.71
N PHE A 20 -6.16 -0.42 -0.14
CA PHE A 20 -7.47 0.17 -0.45
C PHE A 20 -7.70 1.51 0.24
N LYS A 21 -6.93 1.84 1.27
CA LYS A 21 -7.03 3.14 1.92
C LYS A 21 -6.30 4.23 1.14
N ILE A 22 -5.31 3.87 0.35
CA ILE A 22 -4.54 4.85 -0.44
C ILE A 22 -5.31 5.20 -1.72
N VAL A 23 -6.17 6.22 -1.63
CA VAL A 23 -6.90 6.74 -2.81
C VAL A 23 -6.23 7.97 -3.39
N LYS A 24 -5.37 8.62 -2.62
CA LYS A 24 -4.54 9.76 -3.03
C LYS A 24 -3.26 9.70 -2.20
N PRO A 25 -2.23 10.49 -2.54
CA PRO A 25 -0.98 10.45 -1.76
C PRO A 25 -1.24 10.64 -0.28
N ILE A 26 -0.64 9.78 0.54
CA ILE A 26 -0.86 9.75 1.98
C ILE A 26 0.42 9.36 2.71
N THR A 27 0.58 9.83 3.95
CA THR A 27 1.74 9.51 4.77
C THR A 27 1.48 8.26 5.62
N PRO A 28 2.54 7.55 6.05
CA PRO A 28 2.39 6.45 6.99
C PRO A 28 1.71 6.85 8.29
N THR A 29 1.99 8.07 8.77
CA THR A 29 1.36 8.59 9.98
C THR A 29 -0.14 8.71 9.82
N ALA A 30 -0.60 9.25 8.69
CA ALA A 30 -2.02 9.37 8.41
C ALA A 30 -2.67 8.00 8.27
N LEU A 31 -2.02 7.06 7.57
CA LEU A 31 -2.52 5.70 7.45
C LEU A 31 -2.66 5.01 8.81
N SER A 32 -1.66 5.20 9.67
CA SER A 32 -1.68 4.64 11.02
C SER A 32 -2.90 5.13 11.80
N LYS A 33 -3.17 6.42 11.72
CA LYS A 33 -4.31 7.02 12.42
C LYS A 33 -5.64 6.55 11.85
N GLU A 34 -5.77 6.57 10.52
CA GLU A 34 -7.03 6.22 9.87
C GLU A 34 -7.39 4.75 10.02
N LEU A 35 -6.39 3.87 10.01
CA LEU A 35 -6.61 2.43 10.10
C LEU A 35 -6.47 1.91 11.53
N ASN A 36 -6.03 2.76 12.46
CA ASN A 36 -5.77 2.38 13.84
C ASN A 36 -4.79 1.20 13.91
N LEU A 37 -3.70 1.31 13.16
CA LEU A 37 -2.63 0.31 13.13
C LEU A 37 -1.32 0.95 13.58
N HIS A 38 -0.46 0.16 14.17
CA HIS A 38 0.87 0.60 14.56
C HIS A 38 1.67 1.07 13.36
N ARG A 39 2.48 2.12 13.55
CA ARG A 39 3.32 2.64 12.48
C ARG A 39 4.29 1.60 11.94
N SER A 40 4.77 0.70 12.80
CA SER A 40 5.65 -0.39 12.37
C SER A 40 4.94 -1.32 11.39
N VAL A 41 3.67 -1.61 11.62
CA VAL A 41 2.87 -2.44 10.71
C VAL A 41 2.67 -1.72 9.38
N ILE A 42 2.35 -0.43 9.43
CA ILE A 42 2.17 0.39 8.23
C ILE A 42 3.46 0.43 7.41
N SER A 43 4.59 0.75 8.07
CA SER A 43 5.88 0.87 7.38
C SER A 43 6.29 -0.44 6.71
N ARG A 44 6.12 -1.55 7.40
CA ARG A 44 6.48 -2.86 6.85
C ARG A 44 5.59 -3.22 5.66
N SER A 45 4.29 -2.99 5.78
CA SER A 45 3.36 -3.28 4.70
C SER A 45 3.62 -2.42 3.47
N LEU A 46 3.91 -1.12 3.69
CA LEU A 46 4.25 -0.22 2.59
C LEU A 46 5.54 -0.65 1.90
N LEU A 47 6.54 -1.08 2.67
CA LEU A 47 7.80 -1.56 2.10
C LEU A 47 7.54 -2.80 1.23
N ASP A 48 6.75 -3.73 1.73
CA ASP A 48 6.39 -4.94 0.98
C ASP A 48 5.66 -4.60 -0.32
N LEU A 49 4.70 -3.69 -0.25
CA LEU A 49 3.93 -3.26 -1.41
C LEU A 49 4.81 -2.51 -2.42
N GLU A 50 5.74 -1.70 -1.91
CA GLU A 50 6.66 -0.96 -2.76
C GLU A 50 7.60 -1.89 -3.52
N LYS A 51 8.09 -2.93 -2.86
CA LYS A 51 8.96 -3.93 -3.50
C LYS A 51 8.27 -4.64 -4.65
N GLN A 52 6.96 -4.79 -4.56
CA GLN A 52 6.17 -5.42 -5.62
C GLN A 52 5.71 -4.42 -6.68
N GLY A 53 6.08 -3.14 -6.54
CA GLY A 53 5.69 -2.12 -7.49
C GLY A 53 4.23 -1.71 -7.41
N ILE A 54 3.57 -2.02 -6.29
CA ILE A 54 2.13 -1.74 -6.11
C ILE A 54 1.91 -0.31 -5.60
N VAL A 55 2.82 0.17 -4.77
CA VAL A 55 2.82 1.57 -4.32
C VAL A 55 4.19 2.15 -4.58
N SER A 56 4.28 3.48 -4.62
CA SER A 56 5.55 4.18 -4.76
C SER A 56 5.58 5.39 -3.85
N CYS A 57 6.79 5.73 -3.39
CA CYS A 57 7.01 6.92 -2.59
C CYS A 57 7.26 8.09 -3.54
N LEU A 58 6.52 9.19 -3.35
CA LEU A 58 6.65 10.37 -4.19
C LEU A 58 7.88 11.21 -3.85
N ASN A 59 8.34 11.13 -2.62
CA ASN A 59 9.47 11.94 -2.14
C ASN A 59 10.43 11.09 -1.31
N PRO A 60 11.10 10.09 -1.94
CA PRO A 60 11.95 9.14 -1.20
C PRO A 60 13.13 9.80 -0.49
N GLU A 61 13.50 11.01 -0.89
CA GLU A 61 14.61 11.73 -0.28
C GLU A 61 14.23 12.43 1.01
N SER A 62 12.93 12.56 1.29
CA SER A 62 12.46 13.22 2.50
C SER A 62 12.76 12.38 3.73
N LYS A 63 13.28 13.05 4.77
CA LYS A 63 13.58 12.38 6.05
C LYS A 63 12.45 12.55 7.06
N LYS A 64 11.49 13.44 6.76
CA LYS A 64 10.39 13.71 7.67
C LYS A 64 9.13 12.95 7.31
N GLU A 65 8.44 13.38 6.27
CA GLU A 65 7.20 12.76 5.85
C GLU A 65 7.32 12.28 4.41
N ARG A 66 7.06 11.00 4.22
CA ARG A 66 7.05 10.41 2.89
C ARG A 66 5.61 10.17 2.46
N TYR A 67 5.29 10.60 1.24
CA TYR A 67 3.97 10.39 0.67
C TYR A 67 3.99 9.20 -0.27
N TYR A 68 3.03 8.31 -0.08
CA TYR A 68 2.90 7.12 -0.90
C TYR A 68 1.64 7.18 -1.73
N LYS A 69 1.73 6.69 -2.94
CA LYS A 69 0.57 6.58 -3.84
C LYS A 69 0.54 5.19 -4.45
N VAL A 70 -0.65 4.79 -4.92
CA VAL A 70 -0.81 3.52 -5.63
C VAL A 70 -0.33 3.73 -7.06
N THR A 71 0.45 2.78 -7.57
CA THR A 71 0.95 2.81 -8.94
C THR A 71 -0.14 2.33 -9.89
N LYS A 72 0.12 2.46 -11.21
CA LYS A 72 -0.79 1.93 -12.22
C LYS A 72 -1.00 0.43 -12.02
N LYS A 73 0.07 -0.29 -11.74
CA LYS A 73 -0.01 -1.73 -11.42
C LYS A 73 -0.88 -1.97 -10.20
N GLY A 74 -0.73 -1.14 -9.17
CA GLY A 74 -1.55 -1.24 -7.96
C GLY A 74 -3.02 -0.97 -8.22
N GLU A 75 -3.34 -0.03 -9.09
CA GLU A 75 -4.72 0.26 -9.44
C GLU A 75 -5.37 -0.93 -10.18
N GLU A 76 -4.63 -1.56 -11.07
CA GLU A 76 -5.11 -2.76 -11.74
C GLU A 76 -5.35 -3.89 -10.75
N LEU A 77 -4.44 -4.02 -9.78
CA LEU A 77 -4.55 -5.03 -8.74
C LEU A 77 -5.81 -4.82 -7.90
N LYS A 78 -6.09 -3.58 -7.53
CA LYS A 78 -7.31 -3.26 -6.78
C LYS A 78 -8.55 -3.72 -7.54
N ARG A 79 -8.62 -3.43 -8.85
CA ARG A 79 -9.76 -3.82 -9.66
C ARG A 79 -9.94 -5.33 -9.69
N LYS A 80 -8.84 -6.07 -9.82
CA LYS A 80 -8.90 -7.53 -9.84
C LYS A 80 -9.32 -8.12 -8.51
N ILE A 81 -8.84 -7.57 -7.42
CA ILE A 81 -9.22 -8.02 -6.08
C ILE A 81 -10.70 -7.77 -5.82
N GLN A 82 -11.23 -6.62 -6.26
CA GLN A 82 -12.63 -6.30 -6.07
C GLN A 82 -13.58 -7.22 -6.85
N LYS A 83 -13.08 -7.87 -7.89
CA LYS A 83 -13.90 -8.78 -8.70
C LYS A 83 -13.88 -10.23 -8.18
N LEU A 84 -13.08 -10.51 -7.20
CA LEU A 84 -12.98 -11.88 -6.65
C LEU A 84 -14.20 -12.28 -5.82
#